data_3ccf0a3905398c8a0319e8ff19bb6d28
#
_entry.id   3ccf0a3905398c8a0319e8ff19bb6d28
#
_cell.length_a   1.000
_cell.length_b   1.000
_cell.length_c   1.000
_cell.angle_alpha   90.00
_cell.angle_beta   90.00
_cell.angle_gamma   90.00
#
_symmetry.space_group_name_H-M   'P 1'
#
loop_
_entity.id
_entity.type
_entity.pdbx_description
1 polymer ?
#
loop_
_entity_poly.entity_id
_entity_poly.type
_entity_poly.pdbx_seq_one_letter_code
_entity_poly.pdbx_strand_id
1 'polypeptide(L)'
;MAKRGSAKTEKPEISGGVQEHKAPEAVVDGNPTLYCFETCPFCWKVRSLLKLRGINYTKVVVDPMKKTELAFSEWKAVPVLVDSDGTQVYDSNDILHYINENLGNGSAQGFPKAGEDETQDEWMDFSNDHLGKSIVPVIYRSYRSSLAALDYVTEVDNFGGWQAFK
;
A
#
# COMPACT_ATOMS: atom_id res chain seq x y z
N MET A 1 12.27 -26.44 -24.60
CA MET A 1 11.50 -25.65 -23.62
C MET A 1 12.22 -24.34 -23.42
N ALA A 2 11.69 -23.25 -24.00
CA ALA A 2 12.33 -21.94 -23.97
C ALA A 2 11.87 -21.21 -22.70
N LYS A 3 12.82 -20.85 -21.81
CA LYS A 3 12.57 -19.95 -20.68
C LYS A 3 12.23 -18.58 -21.23
N ARG A 4 10.99 -18.15 -21.11
CA ARG A 4 10.61 -16.74 -21.28
C ARG A 4 11.22 -15.96 -20.14
N GLY A 5 12.21 -15.12 -20.45
CA GLY A 5 12.74 -14.15 -19.50
C GLY A 5 11.63 -13.19 -19.07
N SER A 6 11.31 -13.19 -17.78
CA SER A 6 10.55 -12.13 -17.13
C SER A 6 11.37 -10.84 -17.29
N ALA A 7 10.83 -9.86 -17.99
CA ALA A 7 11.39 -8.52 -17.98
C ALA A 7 11.21 -7.99 -16.56
N LYS A 8 12.28 -8.02 -15.76
CA LYS A 8 12.36 -7.24 -14.54
C LYS A 8 12.21 -5.79 -14.94
N THR A 9 11.09 -5.20 -14.59
CA THR A 9 10.96 -3.75 -14.56
C THR A 9 12.02 -3.28 -13.57
N GLU A 10 13.08 -2.66 -14.06
CA GLU A 10 14.11 -2.08 -13.20
C GLU A 10 13.41 -1.12 -12.25
N LYS A 11 13.42 -1.47 -10.97
CA LYS A 11 13.13 -0.51 -9.90
C LYS A 11 14.11 0.63 -10.10
N PRO A 12 13.68 1.91 -10.10
CA PRO A 12 14.64 2.99 -10.05
C PRO A 12 15.54 2.73 -8.83
N GLU A 13 16.86 2.62 -9.06
CA GLU A 13 17.82 2.60 -7.98
C GLU A 13 17.62 3.89 -7.19
N ILE A 14 16.96 3.78 -6.04
CA ILE A 14 16.92 4.84 -5.05
C ILE A 14 18.33 4.83 -4.46
N SER A 15 19.22 5.60 -5.09
CA SER A 15 20.53 5.86 -4.51
C SER A 15 20.29 6.52 -3.15
N GLY A 16 20.65 5.80 -2.10
CA GLY A 16 20.38 6.13 -0.72
C GLY A 16 20.81 7.53 -0.34
N GLY A 17 19.85 8.38 -0.20
CA GLY A 17 19.88 9.58 0.58
C GLY A 17 18.62 9.53 1.43
N VAL A 18 18.76 9.32 2.73
CA VAL A 18 17.71 9.66 3.69
C VAL A 18 17.50 11.16 3.56
N GLN A 19 16.64 11.57 2.64
CA GLN A 19 16.17 12.93 2.59
C GLN A 19 15.07 13.00 3.66
N GLU A 20 15.32 13.77 4.69
CA GLU A 20 14.31 14.24 5.63
C GLU A 20 13.24 15.04 4.87
N HIS A 21 12.36 14.35 4.17
CA HIS A 21 11.14 14.96 3.73
C HIS A 21 10.25 15.10 4.95
N LYS A 22 9.97 16.35 5.32
CA LYS A 22 9.05 16.69 6.41
C LYS A 22 7.80 15.81 6.28
N ALA A 23 7.67 14.85 7.21
CA ALA A 23 6.48 14.03 7.29
C ALA A 23 5.25 14.95 7.33
N PRO A 24 4.16 14.61 6.65
CA PRO A 24 2.94 15.40 6.76
C PRO A 24 2.55 15.50 8.23
N GLU A 25 1.97 16.64 8.64
CA GLU A 25 1.49 16.92 10.00
C GLU A 25 0.53 15.86 10.59
N ALA A 26 0.23 14.83 9.83
CA ALA A 26 -0.72 13.76 10.13
C ALA A 26 -0.12 12.55 10.88
N VAL A 27 1.11 12.61 11.38
CA VAL A 27 1.59 11.62 12.37
C VAL A 27 0.96 11.98 13.71
N VAL A 28 -0.34 11.70 13.83
CA VAL A 28 -1.11 11.91 15.05
C VAL A 28 -0.99 10.63 15.87
N ASP A 29 -0.63 10.78 17.14
CA ASP A 29 -0.69 9.74 18.19
C ASP A 29 0.37 8.62 18.16
N GLY A 30 1.51 8.78 17.48
CA GLY A 30 2.57 7.75 17.50
C GLY A 30 2.22 6.45 16.76
N ASN A 31 1.14 6.45 15.98
CA ASN A 31 0.75 5.34 15.13
C ASN A 31 1.22 5.56 13.68
N PRO A 32 1.58 4.49 12.95
CA PRO A 32 1.90 4.62 11.54
C PRO A 32 0.68 5.08 10.72
N THR A 33 0.93 5.80 9.65
CA THR A 33 -0.10 6.29 8.72
C THR A 33 -0.03 5.54 7.40
N LEU A 34 -1.14 4.94 6.98
CA LEU A 34 -1.26 4.22 5.72
C LEU A 34 -2.06 5.03 4.70
N TYR A 35 -1.41 5.41 3.61
CA TYR A 35 -2.02 6.04 2.44
C TYR A 35 -2.48 4.96 1.46
N CYS A 36 -3.77 4.94 1.14
CA CYS A 36 -4.36 3.83 0.39
C CYS A 36 -5.56 4.25 -0.47
N PHE A 37 -5.91 3.42 -1.47
CA PHE A 37 -7.24 3.41 -2.07
C PHE A 37 -8.09 2.34 -1.40
N GLU A 38 -9.40 2.55 -1.30
CA GLU A 38 -10.30 1.58 -0.68
C GLU A 38 -10.40 0.28 -1.48
N THR A 39 -10.37 0.35 -2.79
CA THR A 39 -10.53 -0.81 -3.68
C THR A 39 -9.22 -1.44 -4.14
N CYS A 40 -8.08 -0.92 -3.68
CA CYS A 40 -6.77 -1.42 -4.11
C CYS A 40 -6.42 -2.75 -3.42
N PRO A 41 -6.21 -3.87 -4.16
CA PRO A 41 -5.88 -5.16 -3.57
C PRO A 41 -4.54 -5.14 -2.81
N PHE A 42 -3.57 -4.37 -3.29
CA PHE A 42 -2.27 -4.21 -2.63
C PHE A 42 -2.39 -3.47 -1.29
N CYS A 43 -3.27 -2.47 -1.22
CA CYS A 43 -3.57 -1.78 0.03
C CYS A 43 -4.28 -2.72 1.03
N TRP A 44 -5.19 -3.56 0.54
CA TRP A 44 -5.88 -4.53 1.38
C TRP A 44 -4.91 -5.57 1.98
N LYS A 45 -3.89 -5.97 1.24
CA LYS A 45 -2.83 -6.86 1.73
C LYS A 45 -2.14 -6.27 2.97
N VAL A 46 -1.74 -4.99 2.90
CA VAL A 46 -1.11 -4.28 4.02
C VAL A 46 -2.09 -4.10 5.19
N ARG A 47 -3.31 -3.66 4.92
CA ARG A 47 -4.36 -3.49 5.95
C ARG A 47 -4.67 -4.80 6.68
N SER A 48 -4.67 -5.91 5.95
CA SER A 48 -4.90 -7.24 6.54
C SER A 48 -3.80 -7.62 7.51
N LEU A 49 -2.54 -7.38 7.18
CA LEU A 49 -1.42 -7.66 8.08
C LEU A 49 -1.43 -6.76 9.31
N LEU A 50 -1.64 -5.44 9.14
CA LEU A 50 -1.76 -4.51 10.28
C LEU A 50 -2.86 -4.95 11.24
N LYS A 51 -4.03 -5.32 10.72
CA LYS A 51 -5.14 -5.83 11.52
C LYS A 51 -4.81 -7.16 12.22
N LEU A 52 -4.18 -8.09 11.50
CA LEU A 52 -3.80 -9.39 12.04
C LEU A 52 -2.78 -9.26 13.19
N ARG A 53 -1.87 -8.30 13.08
CA ARG A 53 -0.88 -7.98 14.10
C ARG A 53 -1.43 -7.12 15.24
N GLY A 54 -2.66 -6.66 15.15
CA GLY A 54 -3.26 -5.76 16.14
C GLY A 54 -2.61 -4.38 16.20
N ILE A 55 -1.98 -3.95 15.09
CA ILE A 55 -1.31 -2.65 14.99
C ILE A 55 -2.36 -1.59 14.66
N ASN A 56 -2.48 -0.60 15.54
CA ASN A 56 -3.29 0.58 15.25
C ASN A 56 -2.58 1.46 14.22
N TYR A 57 -3.32 2.00 13.28
CA TYR A 57 -2.79 2.89 12.26
C TYR A 57 -3.81 3.94 11.84
N THR A 58 -3.32 5.08 11.41
CA THR A 58 -4.14 6.12 10.78
C THR A 58 -4.30 5.79 9.29
N LYS A 59 -5.55 5.77 8.81
CA LYS A 59 -5.83 5.54 7.38
C LYS A 59 -6.08 6.87 6.68
N VAL A 60 -5.33 7.13 5.62
CA VAL A 60 -5.56 8.25 4.70
C VAL A 60 -6.00 7.70 3.34
N VAL A 61 -7.23 8.02 2.95
CA VAL A 61 -7.73 7.65 1.63
C VAL A 61 -7.24 8.69 0.63
N VAL A 62 -6.52 8.23 -0.40
CA VAL A 62 -5.90 9.07 -1.41
C VAL A 62 -6.87 9.34 -2.56
N ASP A 63 -6.91 10.59 -3.04
CA ASP A 63 -7.65 10.93 -4.27
C ASP A 63 -6.99 10.24 -5.48
N PRO A 64 -7.70 9.32 -6.18
CA PRO A 64 -7.12 8.56 -7.27
C PRO A 64 -6.70 9.42 -8.47
N MET A 65 -7.26 10.61 -8.61
CA MET A 65 -6.97 11.52 -9.72
C MET A 65 -5.88 12.54 -9.38
N LYS A 66 -6.03 13.23 -8.26
CA LYS A 66 -5.14 14.34 -7.88
C LYS A 66 -3.95 13.88 -7.07
N LYS A 67 -4.14 12.85 -6.23
CA LYS A 67 -3.11 12.29 -5.31
C LYS A 67 -2.44 13.37 -4.46
N THR A 68 -3.22 14.36 -4.04
CA THR A 68 -2.74 15.51 -3.24
C THR A 68 -2.19 15.05 -1.89
N GLU A 69 -2.75 13.97 -1.35
CA GLU A 69 -2.33 13.37 -0.08
C GLU A 69 -0.92 12.75 -0.16
N LEU A 70 -0.43 12.47 -1.37
CA LEU A 70 0.93 11.98 -1.63
C LEU A 70 1.88 13.09 -2.11
N ALA A 71 1.55 14.37 -1.90
CA ALA A 71 2.39 15.48 -2.36
C ALA A 71 3.80 15.44 -1.75
N PHE A 72 3.93 14.96 -0.51
CA PHE A 72 5.18 14.82 0.23
C PHE A 72 6.07 13.68 -0.29
N SER A 73 5.49 12.68 -0.95
CA SER A 73 6.17 11.47 -1.39
C SER A 73 6.65 11.59 -2.84
N GLU A 74 7.83 11.08 -3.12
CA GLU A 74 8.29 10.89 -4.51
C GLU A 74 7.51 9.76 -5.20
N TRP A 75 7.06 8.78 -4.42
CA TRP A 75 6.25 7.66 -4.90
C TRP A 75 4.78 8.06 -5.02
N LYS A 76 4.25 8.04 -6.24
CA LYS A 76 2.86 8.46 -6.55
C LYS A 76 1.89 7.29 -6.72
N ALA A 77 2.23 6.13 -6.17
CA ALA A 77 1.35 4.96 -6.14
C ALA A 77 1.01 4.61 -4.68
N VAL A 78 -0.02 3.80 -4.50
CA VAL A 78 -0.43 3.27 -3.20
C VAL A 78 -0.21 1.74 -3.17
N PRO A 79 0.03 1.17 -1.99
CA PRO A 79 0.10 1.78 -0.66
C PRO A 79 1.41 2.54 -0.39
N VAL A 80 1.35 3.51 0.52
CA VAL A 80 2.51 4.13 1.18
C VAL A 80 2.28 4.06 2.67
N LEU A 81 3.27 3.58 3.42
CA LEU A 81 3.28 3.61 4.88
C LEU A 81 4.26 4.69 5.35
N VAL A 82 3.81 5.53 6.26
CA VAL A 82 4.66 6.49 6.99
C VAL A 82 4.62 6.10 8.45
N ASP A 83 5.77 5.71 8.99
CA ASP A 83 5.87 5.35 10.41
C ASP A 83 5.87 6.59 11.31
N SER A 84 5.72 6.38 12.60
CA SER A 84 5.68 7.43 13.62
C SER A 84 6.96 8.29 13.69
N ASP A 85 8.10 7.74 13.29
CA ASP A 85 9.37 8.43 13.18
C ASP A 85 9.57 9.21 11.86
N GLY A 86 8.58 9.11 10.93
CA GLY A 86 8.63 9.72 9.61
C GLY A 86 9.24 8.84 8.52
N THR A 87 9.65 7.61 8.85
CA THR A 87 10.15 6.64 7.86
C THR A 87 9.06 6.33 6.83
N GLN A 88 9.37 6.49 5.55
CA GLN A 88 8.46 6.22 4.45
C GLN A 88 8.81 4.89 3.79
N VAL A 89 7.83 4.01 3.66
CA VAL A 89 7.98 2.70 3.02
C VAL A 89 7.01 2.58 1.86
N TYR A 90 7.50 2.16 0.72
CA TYR A 90 6.77 2.03 -0.54
C TYR A 90 6.71 0.58 -0.96
N ASP A 91 5.77 0.26 -1.87
CA ASP A 91 5.45 -1.10 -2.30
C ASP A 91 4.86 -1.98 -1.20
N SER A 92 3.88 -2.77 -1.58
CA SER A 92 3.15 -3.58 -0.60
C SER A 92 4.00 -4.68 0.03
N ASN A 93 4.94 -5.30 -0.71
CA ASN A 93 5.83 -6.33 -0.15
C ASN A 93 6.83 -5.72 0.81
N ASP A 94 7.47 -4.61 0.43
CA ASP A 94 8.43 -3.91 1.29
C ASP A 94 7.75 -3.41 2.58
N ILE A 95 6.49 -2.94 2.48
CA ILE A 95 5.69 -2.56 3.66
C ILE A 95 5.39 -3.78 4.56
N LEU A 96 5.09 -4.94 3.98
CA LEU A 96 4.84 -6.14 4.79
C LEU A 96 6.10 -6.58 5.55
N HIS A 97 7.27 -6.54 4.89
CA HIS A 97 8.54 -6.80 5.55
C HIS A 97 8.81 -5.79 6.67
N TYR A 98 8.64 -4.50 6.38
CA TYR A 98 8.81 -3.44 7.39
C TYR A 98 7.92 -3.63 8.62
N ILE A 99 6.63 -3.94 8.41
CA ILE A 99 5.69 -4.22 9.51
C ILE A 99 6.18 -5.41 10.34
N ASN A 100 6.65 -6.47 9.70
CA ASN A 100 7.13 -7.65 10.41
C ASN A 100 8.37 -7.38 11.26
N GLU A 101 9.28 -6.55 10.75
CA GLU A 101 10.57 -6.28 11.38
C GLU A 101 10.50 -5.18 12.45
N ASN A 102 9.72 -4.12 12.18
CA ASN A 102 9.79 -2.89 12.97
C ASN A 102 8.53 -2.61 13.81
N LEU A 103 7.35 -3.02 13.33
CA LEU A 103 6.08 -2.71 13.99
C LEU A 103 5.49 -3.90 14.76
N GLY A 104 6.10 -5.06 14.65
CA GLY A 104 5.63 -6.28 15.29
C GLY A 104 5.95 -6.31 16.78
N ASN A 105 4.98 -6.00 17.64
CA ASN A 105 5.10 -6.19 19.10
C ASN A 105 5.04 -7.68 19.48
N GLY A 106 5.90 -8.55 18.98
CA GLY A 106 6.11 -9.91 19.47
C GLY A 106 4.92 -10.83 19.68
N SER A 107 3.69 -10.32 19.65
CA SER A 107 2.48 -11.03 20.05
C SER A 107 1.80 -11.85 18.95
N ALA A 108 2.18 -11.70 17.71
CA ALA A 108 1.69 -12.56 16.64
C ALA A 108 2.63 -13.75 16.49
N GLN A 109 2.47 -14.75 17.33
CA GLN A 109 3.09 -16.05 17.14
C GLN A 109 2.76 -16.59 15.74
N GLY A 110 3.80 -16.94 14.98
CA GLY A 110 3.68 -17.78 13.81
C GLY A 110 3.92 -17.15 12.44
N PHE A 111 4.33 -15.88 12.37
CA PHE A 111 4.80 -15.35 11.10
C PHE A 111 6.34 -15.36 11.06
N PRO A 112 6.96 -16.08 10.12
CA PRO A 112 8.40 -16.04 9.93
C PRO A 112 8.85 -14.61 9.58
N LYS A 113 10.08 -14.27 9.95
CA LYS A 113 10.68 -13.00 9.51
C LYS A 113 10.91 -13.04 8.01
N ALA A 114 11.02 -11.87 7.41
CA ALA A 114 11.39 -11.75 6.01
C ALA A 114 12.65 -12.56 5.70
N GLY A 115 12.58 -13.41 4.67
CA GLY A 115 13.71 -14.26 4.28
C GLY A 115 13.96 -15.52 5.14
N GLU A 116 13.21 -15.76 6.23
CA GLU A 116 13.28 -17.00 6.99
C GLU A 116 12.52 -18.16 6.35
N ASP A 117 11.56 -17.85 5.48
CA ASP A 117 10.75 -18.83 4.73
C ASP A 117 10.70 -18.46 3.26
N GLU A 118 11.46 -19.15 2.46
CA GLU A 118 11.54 -18.99 1.00
C GLU A 118 10.15 -19.17 0.35
N THR A 119 9.31 -20.04 0.92
CA THR A 119 7.92 -20.26 0.49
C THR A 119 7.05 -19.02 0.73
N GLN A 120 7.28 -18.27 1.81
CA GLN A 120 6.55 -17.04 2.08
C GLN A 120 6.83 -15.99 1.01
N ASP A 121 8.08 -15.79 0.66
CA ASP A 121 8.47 -14.81 -0.36
C ASP A 121 7.90 -15.18 -1.73
N GLU A 122 7.91 -16.46 -2.10
CA GLU A 122 7.27 -16.96 -3.32
C GLU A 122 5.75 -16.65 -3.33
N TRP A 123 5.04 -16.84 -2.21
CA TRP A 123 3.62 -16.52 -2.11
C TRP A 123 3.34 -15.02 -2.12
N MET A 124 4.23 -14.22 -1.56
CA MET A 124 4.13 -12.76 -1.62
C MET A 124 4.28 -12.26 -3.07
N ASP A 125 5.26 -12.78 -3.80
CA ASP A 125 5.47 -12.47 -5.22
C ASP A 125 4.32 -12.96 -6.09
N PHE A 126 3.84 -14.19 -5.86
CA PHE A 126 2.64 -14.70 -6.53
C PHE A 126 1.42 -13.81 -6.27
N SER A 127 1.22 -13.39 -5.04
CA SER A 127 0.12 -12.48 -4.66
C SER A 127 0.20 -11.14 -5.39
N ASN A 128 1.40 -10.59 -5.57
CA ASN A 128 1.61 -9.34 -6.29
C ASN A 128 1.48 -9.50 -7.80
N ASP A 129 2.22 -10.48 -8.36
CA ASP A 129 2.42 -10.56 -9.80
C ASP A 129 1.28 -11.26 -10.53
N HIS A 130 0.58 -12.14 -9.85
CA HIS A 130 -0.52 -12.91 -10.44
C HIS A 130 -1.86 -12.52 -9.86
N LEU A 131 -2.07 -12.69 -8.56
CA LEU A 131 -3.38 -12.50 -7.94
C LEU A 131 -3.82 -11.03 -7.98
N GLY A 132 -3.00 -10.11 -7.51
CA GLY A 132 -3.31 -8.68 -7.47
C GLY A 132 -3.58 -8.12 -8.86
N LYS A 133 -2.73 -8.44 -9.83
CA LYS A 133 -2.89 -8.01 -11.23
C LYS A 133 -4.12 -8.63 -11.91
N SER A 134 -4.53 -9.83 -11.51
CA SER A 134 -5.73 -10.49 -12.06
C SER A 134 -7.03 -9.93 -11.48
N ILE A 135 -7.01 -9.46 -10.23
CA ILE A 135 -8.19 -8.90 -9.57
C ILE A 135 -8.55 -7.53 -10.16
N VAL A 136 -7.57 -6.69 -10.47
CA VAL A 136 -7.80 -5.32 -10.98
C VAL A 136 -8.70 -5.29 -12.22
N PRO A 137 -8.45 -6.07 -13.30
CA PRO A 137 -9.34 -6.13 -14.45
C PRO A 137 -10.75 -6.60 -14.11
N VAL A 138 -10.91 -7.45 -13.08
CA VAL A 138 -12.24 -7.92 -12.64
C VAL A 138 -13.01 -6.80 -11.95
N ILE A 139 -12.35 -6.01 -11.11
CA ILE A 139 -12.96 -4.85 -10.44
C ILE A 139 -13.46 -3.83 -11.48
N TYR A 140 -12.64 -3.54 -12.49
CA TYR A 140 -12.93 -2.52 -13.51
C TYR A 140 -13.44 -3.09 -14.85
N ARG A 141 -14.03 -4.29 -14.85
CA ARG A 141 -14.45 -5.01 -16.07
C ARG A 141 -15.55 -4.33 -16.88
N SER A 142 -16.32 -3.44 -16.27
CA SER A 142 -17.42 -2.73 -16.91
C SER A 142 -17.58 -1.34 -16.33
N TYR A 143 -18.24 -0.45 -17.09
CA TYR A 143 -18.55 0.91 -16.62
C TYR A 143 -19.28 0.91 -15.25
N ARG A 144 -20.27 0.02 -15.09
CA ARG A 144 -21.00 -0.13 -13.82
C ARG A 144 -20.11 -0.59 -12.68
N SER A 145 -19.24 -1.58 -12.92
CA SER A 145 -18.30 -2.08 -11.90
C SER A 145 -17.31 -1.00 -11.53
N SER A 146 -16.82 -0.22 -12.50
CA SER A 146 -15.88 0.86 -12.25
C SER A 146 -16.50 1.99 -11.41
N LEU A 147 -17.75 2.37 -11.71
CA LEU A 147 -18.47 3.36 -10.90
C LEU A 147 -18.68 2.86 -9.47
N ALA A 148 -19.13 1.61 -9.31
CA ALA A 148 -19.32 1.01 -7.98
C ALA A 148 -18.00 0.93 -7.20
N ALA A 149 -16.89 0.60 -7.86
CA ALA A 149 -15.58 0.54 -7.24
C ALA A 149 -15.06 1.92 -6.80
N LEU A 150 -15.53 3.00 -7.41
CA LEU A 150 -15.16 4.39 -7.10
C LEU A 150 -16.20 5.13 -6.28
N ASP A 151 -17.31 4.49 -5.90
CA ASP A 151 -18.40 5.13 -5.17
C ASP A 151 -17.95 5.73 -3.82
N TYR A 152 -16.99 5.07 -3.16
CA TYR A 152 -16.39 5.58 -1.93
C TYR A 152 -15.75 6.97 -2.08
N VAL A 153 -15.32 7.35 -3.28
CA VAL A 153 -14.73 8.67 -3.57
C VAL A 153 -15.71 9.80 -3.31
N THR A 154 -17.02 9.53 -3.46
CA THR A 154 -18.07 10.52 -3.20
C THR A 154 -18.39 10.68 -1.72
N GLU A 155 -17.94 9.73 -0.87
CA GLU A 155 -18.19 9.71 0.57
C GLU A 155 -17.03 10.33 1.38
N VAL A 156 -15.88 10.54 0.74
CA VAL A 156 -14.70 11.11 1.41
C VAL A 156 -14.71 12.63 1.26
N ASP A 157 -14.86 13.34 2.37
CA ASP A 157 -15.03 14.80 2.42
C ASP A 157 -13.87 15.61 1.81
N ASN A 158 -12.68 15.00 1.69
CA ASN A 158 -11.49 15.66 1.18
C ASN A 158 -11.41 15.75 -0.35
N PHE A 159 -12.30 15.10 -1.08
CA PHE A 159 -12.26 15.05 -2.54
C PHE A 159 -13.14 16.14 -3.18
N GLY A 160 -12.79 17.40 -2.93
CA GLY A 160 -13.51 18.55 -3.49
C GLY A 160 -13.71 18.42 -5.01
N GLY A 161 -14.98 18.37 -5.44
CA GLY A 161 -15.38 18.31 -6.84
C GLY A 161 -15.99 16.97 -7.28
N TRP A 162 -15.76 15.85 -6.60
CA TRP A 162 -16.38 14.57 -6.93
C TRP A 162 -17.86 14.50 -6.52
N GLN A 163 -18.26 15.27 -5.51
CA GLN A 163 -19.65 15.39 -5.06
C GLN A 163 -20.59 16.00 -6.12
N ALA A 164 -20.04 16.66 -7.13
CA ALA A 164 -20.81 17.24 -8.23
C ALA A 164 -21.25 16.22 -9.30
N PHE A 165 -20.82 14.96 -9.20
CA PHE A 165 -21.16 13.90 -10.15
C PHE A 165 -22.26 12.95 -9.64
N LYS A 166 -22.91 13.24 -8.54
CA LYS A 166 -24.20 12.63 -8.12
C LYS A 166 -25.38 13.38 -8.77
#